data_1050134dd3c8a31e31264a2751421a73
#
_entry.id   1050134dd3c8a31e31264a2751421a73
#
_cell.length_a   1.000
_cell.length_b   1.000
_cell.length_c   1.000
_cell.angle_alpha   90.00
_cell.angle_beta   90.00
_cell.angle_gamma   90.00
#
_symmetry.space_group_name_H-M   'P 1'
#
loop_
_entity.id
_entity.type
_entity.pdbx_description
1 polymer ?
#
loop_
_entity_poly.entity_id
_entity_poly.type
_entity_poly.pdbx_seq_one_letter_code
_entity_poly.pdbx_strand_id
1 'polypeptide(L)'
;MMKVEKNKMVSLIYELREGDSEGKILETLDENRPLKFVYGFGKLLPFFESNINTLNNGDAFAFTLKSDVAYGERREDMIIDVPVSVFETDGKINEDICHVGNEVPMMDTDGNPLNGVINEITDTFVKMDFNHPMAGLDLFFKGKITDVRDATPEEISGINHSCSSCGSNRDIGCGGACN
;
A
#
# COMPACT_ATOMS: atom_id res chain seq x y z
N MET A 1 -25.59 -17.69 -6.00
CA MET A 1 -24.48 -16.74 -6.27
C MET A 1 -23.94 -16.29 -4.93
N MET A 2 -22.63 -16.37 -4.75
CA MET A 2 -22.00 -15.92 -3.50
C MET A 2 -21.74 -14.42 -3.56
N LYS A 3 -22.16 -13.72 -2.50
CA LYS A 3 -21.97 -12.29 -2.35
C LYS A 3 -20.68 -11.99 -1.59
N VAL A 4 -20.12 -10.81 -1.82
CA VAL A 4 -19.02 -10.26 -1.03
C VAL A 4 -19.54 -9.94 0.36
N GLU A 5 -19.13 -10.70 1.36
CA GLU A 5 -19.49 -10.55 2.76
C GLU A 5 -18.26 -10.77 3.65
N LYS A 6 -18.37 -10.38 4.91
CA LYS A 6 -17.28 -10.57 5.90
C LYS A 6 -16.86 -12.05 5.98
N ASN A 7 -15.56 -12.28 6.09
CA ASN A 7 -14.92 -13.60 6.10
C ASN A 7 -14.99 -14.37 4.77
N LYS A 8 -15.25 -13.68 3.67
CA LYS A 8 -15.16 -14.27 2.33
C LYS A 8 -13.81 -13.93 1.69
N MET A 9 -13.23 -14.90 1.02
CA MET A 9 -12.11 -14.68 0.11
C MET A 9 -12.66 -14.13 -1.19
N VAL A 10 -12.23 -12.95 -1.55
CA VAL A 10 -12.63 -12.27 -2.79
C VAL A 10 -11.43 -12.21 -3.72
N SER A 11 -11.65 -12.64 -4.94
CA SER A 11 -10.68 -12.44 -6.03
C SER A 11 -11.29 -11.46 -7.01
N LEU A 12 -10.52 -10.45 -7.38
CA LEU A 12 -10.95 -9.45 -8.36
C LEU A 12 -9.81 -9.01 -9.25
N ILE A 13 -10.16 -8.52 -10.39
CA ILE A 13 -9.28 -7.83 -11.33
C ILE A 13 -9.71 -6.37 -11.39
N TYR A 14 -8.77 -5.48 -11.54
CA TYR A 14 -9.09 -4.06 -11.69
C TYR A 14 -8.02 -3.31 -12.50
N GLU A 15 -8.45 -2.21 -13.03
CA GLU A 15 -7.62 -1.17 -13.60
C GLU A 15 -7.76 0.09 -12.75
N LEU A 16 -6.63 0.58 -12.26
CA LEU A 16 -6.54 1.81 -11.48
C LEU A 16 -6.06 2.93 -12.38
N ARG A 17 -6.82 4.02 -12.42
CA ARG A 17 -6.49 5.22 -13.19
C ARG A 17 -6.44 6.45 -12.31
N GLU A 18 -5.67 7.41 -12.72
CA GLU A 18 -5.59 8.72 -12.10
C GLU A 18 -6.81 9.56 -12.50
N GLY A 19 -7.52 10.12 -11.51
CA GLY A 19 -8.63 11.03 -11.68
C GLY A 19 -9.92 10.35 -12.12
N ASP A 20 -10.02 9.97 -13.37
CA ASP A 20 -11.24 9.46 -13.99
C ASP A 20 -11.02 8.26 -14.94
N SER A 21 -12.09 7.89 -15.66
CA SER A 21 -12.08 6.74 -16.60
C SER A 21 -11.14 6.92 -17.79
N GLU A 22 -10.70 8.12 -18.08
CA GLU A 22 -9.78 8.46 -19.18
C GLU A 22 -8.37 8.81 -18.68
N GLY A 23 -8.19 8.85 -17.35
CA GLY A 23 -6.92 9.16 -16.71
C GLY A 23 -5.81 8.14 -17.00
N LYS A 24 -4.60 8.49 -16.62
CA LYS A 24 -3.43 7.63 -16.77
C LYS A 24 -3.62 6.35 -15.98
N ILE A 25 -3.32 5.22 -16.59
CA ILE A 25 -3.32 3.92 -15.90
C ILE A 25 -2.13 3.90 -14.94
N LEU A 26 -2.41 3.71 -13.67
CA LEU A 26 -1.42 3.60 -12.60
C LEU A 26 -1.10 2.14 -12.31
N GLU A 27 -2.12 1.28 -12.29
CA GLU A 27 -1.98 -0.14 -12.01
C GLU A 27 -3.04 -0.94 -12.78
N THR A 28 -2.69 -2.14 -13.20
CA THR A 28 -3.61 -3.09 -13.82
C THR A 28 -3.37 -4.48 -13.26
N LEU A 29 -4.42 -5.10 -12.78
CA LEU A 29 -4.42 -6.50 -12.38
C LEU A 29 -5.35 -7.28 -13.31
N ASP A 30 -4.82 -8.33 -13.89
CA ASP A 30 -5.49 -9.19 -14.84
C ASP A 30 -5.84 -10.58 -14.25
N GLU A 31 -6.43 -11.44 -15.07
CA GLU A 31 -6.80 -12.81 -14.66
C GLU A 31 -5.60 -13.68 -14.26
N ASN A 32 -4.38 -13.35 -14.72
CA ASN A 32 -3.16 -14.08 -14.37
C ASN A 32 -2.64 -13.66 -12.98
N ARG A 33 -2.97 -12.44 -12.55
CA ARG A 33 -2.57 -11.86 -11.27
C ARG A 33 -3.76 -11.16 -10.58
N PRO A 34 -4.84 -11.88 -10.25
CA PRO A 34 -5.97 -11.29 -9.56
C PRO A 34 -5.58 -10.86 -8.14
N LEU A 35 -6.15 -9.76 -7.67
CA LEU A 35 -6.07 -9.39 -6.27
C LEU A 35 -6.92 -10.34 -5.45
N LYS A 36 -6.31 -11.01 -4.47
CA LYS A 36 -6.97 -11.92 -3.53
C LYS A 36 -6.87 -11.38 -2.11
N PHE A 37 -8.00 -11.24 -1.46
CA PHE A 37 -8.03 -10.76 -0.07
C PHE A 37 -9.27 -11.32 0.65
N VAL A 38 -9.18 -11.33 1.99
CA VAL A 38 -10.34 -11.68 2.83
C VAL A 38 -11.07 -10.39 3.18
N TYR A 39 -12.35 -10.31 2.79
CA TYR A 39 -13.18 -9.13 3.00
C TYR A 39 -13.47 -8.89 4.49
N GLY A 40 -13.42 -7.62 4.90
CA GLY A 40 -13.76 -7.21 6.26
C GLY A 40 -12.60 -7.23 7.26
N PHE A 41 -11.37 -7.40 6.80
CA PHE A 41 -10.15 -7.33 7.64
C PHE A 41 -9.32 -6.06 7.41
N GLY A 42 -9.84 -5.09 6.65
CA GLY A 42 -9.19 -3.80 6.44
C GLY A 42 -7.90 -3.86 5.62
N LYS A 43 -7.73 -4.88 4.79
CA LYS A 43 -6.57 -5.00 3.88
C LYS A 43 -6.62 -4.01 2.73
N LEU A 44 -7.80 -3.55 2.39
CA LEU A 44 -8.05 -2.55 1.36
C LEU A 44 -8.59 -1.26 1.99
N LEU A 45 -8.61 -0.21 1.19
CA LEU A 45 -9.21 1.05 1.59
C LEU A 45 -10.69 0.82 2.01
N PRO A 46 -11.14 1.33 3.16
CA PRO A 46 -12.50 1.11 3.64
C PRO A 46 -13.58 1.50 2.63
N PHE A 47 -13.34 2.58 1.88
CA PHE A 47 -14.25 3.01 0.82
C PHE A 47 -14.25 2.08 -0.39
N PHE A 48 -13.13 1.46 -0.72
CA PHE A 48 -13.08 0.42 -1.73
C PHE A 48 -13.91 -0.78 -1.31
N GLU A 49 -13.72 -1.28 -0.09
CA GLU A 49 -14.51 -2.38 0.46
C GLU A 49 -16.01 -2.05 0.46
N SER A 50 -16.39 -0.82 0.83
CA SER A 50 -17.79 -0.40 0.85
C SER A 50 -18.44 -0.41 -0.54
N ASN A 51 -17.69 -0.07 -1.59
CA ASN A 51 -18.20 -0.07 -2.97
C ASN A 51 -18.36 -1.45 -3.57
N ILE A 52 -17.58 -2.43 -3.11
CA ILE A 52 -17.71 -3.82 -3.57
C ILE A 52 -18.62 -4.66 -2.67
N ASN A 53 -19.05 -4.11 -1.54
CA ASN A 53 -19.98 -4.77 -0.63
C ASN A 53 -21.28 -5.12 -1.37
N THR A 54 -21.76 -6.32 -1.17
CA THR A 54 -22.98 -6.86 -1.79
C THR A 54 -22.88 -7.23 -3.28
N LEU A 55 -21.75 -7.00 -3.94
CA LEU A 55 -21.53 -7.49 -5.29
C LEU A 55 -21.40 -9.02 -5.31
N ASN A 56 -21.73 -9.60 -6.43
CA ASN A 56 -21.66 -11.06 -6.60
C ASN A 56 -20.44 -11.44 -7.45
N ASN A 57 -20.12 -12.71 -7.41
CA ASN A 57 -19.18 -13.28 -8.36
C ASN A 57 -19.64 -12.98 -9.81
N GLY A 58 -18.74 -12.37 -10.59
CA GLY A 58 -18.98 -11.95 -11.97
C GLY A 58 -19.48 -10.52 -12.15
N ASP A 59 -19.81 -9.80 -11.06
CA ASP A 59 -20.24 -8.42 -11.15
C ASP A 59 -19.04 -7.51 -11.45
N ALA A 60 -19.28 -6.53 -12.32
CA ALA A 60 -18.31 -5.46 -12.59
C ALA A 60 -18.57 -4.27 -11.67
N PHE A 61 -17.51 -3.57 -11.35
CA PHE A 61 -17.59 -2.31 -10.57
C PHE A 61 -16.81 -1.20 -11.26
N ALA A 62 -17.26 0.02 -11.04
CA ALA A 62 -16.54 1.23 -11.45
C ALA A 62 -16.90 2.35 -10.48
N PHE A 63 -15.90 2.92 -9.82
CA PHE A 63 -16.09 4.04 -8.90
C PHE A 63 -14.82 4.87 -8.77
N THR A 64 -14.99 6.13 -8.38
CA THR A 64 -13.87 7.03 -8.08
C THR A 64 -13.75 7.21 -6.58
N LEU A 65 -12.54 7.03 -6.06
CA LEU A 65 -12.17 7.42 -4.70
C LEU A 65 -11.44 8.76 -4.76
N LYS A 66 -11.95 9.74 -4.06
CA LYS A 66 -11.25 11.01 -3.90
C LYS A 66 -10.02 10.83 -3.03
N SER A 67 -9.04 11.69 -3.22
CA SER A 67 -7.77 11.66 -2.48
C SER A 67 -7.95 11.59 -0.97
N ASP A 68 -8.91 12.33 -0.41
CA ASP A 68 -9.21 12.39 1.03
C ASP A 68 -9.63 11.03 1.63
N VAL A 69 -10.30 10.19 0.84
CA VAL A 69 -10.77 8.85 1.25
C VAL A 69 -9.93 7.70 0.72
N ALA A 70 -8.98 7.99 -0.17
CA ALA A 70 -8.01 7.05 -0.72
C ALA A 70 -6.73 7.02 0.14
N TYR A 71 -5.68 7.68 -0.33
CA TYR A 71 -4.37 7.73 0.34
C TYR A 71 -4.13 9.06 1.07
N GLY A 72 -5.16 9.89 1.20
CA GLY A 72 -5.09 11.21 1.81
C GLY A 72 -4.62 12.28 0.85
N GLU A 73 -4.76 13.53 1.28
CA GLU A 73 -4.25 14.68 0.53
C GLU A 73 -2.72 14.75 0.63
N ARG A 74 -2.11 15.33 -0.39
CA ARG A 74 -0.69 15.63 -0.35
C ARG A 74 -0.43 16.70 0.71
N ARG A 75 0.44 16.43 1.65
CA ARG A 75 0.76 17.30 2.78
C ARG A 75 2.09 18.00 2.54
N GLU A 76 2.10 19.32 2.63
CA GLU A 76 3.33 20.11 2.50
C GLU A 76 4.30 19.88 3.67
N ASP A 77 3.80 19.55 4.85
CA ASP A 77 4.60 19.23 6.02
C ASP A 77 5.33 17.86 5.93
N MET A 78 4.98 17.05 4.95
CA MET A 78 5.71 15.82 4.58
C MET A 78 6.79 16.08 3.50
N ILE A 79 6.95 17.32 3.05
CA ILE A 79 8.06 17.72 2.19
C ILE A 79 9.13 18.33 3.08
N ILE A 80 10.24 17.64 3.25
CA ILE A 80 11.27 17.96 4.23
C ILE A 80 12.60 18.22 3.52
N ASP A 81 13.32 19.24 3.99
CA ASP A 81 14.68 19.52 3.55
C ASP A 81 15.66 18.66 4.35
N VAL A 82 16.29 17.70 3.71
CA VAL A 82 17.27 16.79 4.31
C VAL A 82 18.67 17.29 3.95
N PRO A 83 19.59 17.46 4.93
CA PRO A 83 20.96 17.90 4.64
C PRO A 83 21.65 16.98 3.63
N VAL A 84 22.37 17.56 2.67
CA VAL A 84 23.11 16.80 1.65
C VAL A 84 24.08 15.79 2.27
N SER A 85 24.62 16.10 3.44
CA SER A 85 25.52 15.21 4.19
C SER A 85 24.98 13.82 4.49
N VAL A 86 23.64 13.65 4.51
CA VAL A 86 22.98 12.34 4.68
C VAL A 86 23.17 11.45 3.44
N PHE A 87 23.38 12.05 2.28
CA PHE A 87 23.59 11.37 1.00
C PHE A 87 25.05 11.29 0.56
N GLU A 88 25.96 11.78 1.43
CA GLU A 88 27.39 11.71 1.19
C GLU A 88 27.95 10.37 1.69
N THR A 89 28.72 9.72 0.82
CA THR A 89 29.55 8.57 1.18
C THR A 89 31.00 8.96 0.84
N ASP A 90 31.88 8.88 1.84
CA ASP A 90 33.31 9.28 1.70
C ASP A 90 33.52 10.73 1.24
N GLY A 91 32.63 11.66 1.64
CA GLY A 91 32.71 13.09 1.31
C GLY A 91 32.32 13.43 -0.13
N LYS A 92 31.61 12.54 -0.79
CA LYS A 92 31.01 12.76 -2.12
C LYS A 92 29.55 12.39 -2.10
N ILE A 93 28.74 13.22 -2.77
CA ILE A 93 27.32 12.89 -2.98
C ILE A 93 27.25 11.64 -3.85
N ASN A 94 26.49 10.66 -3.39
CA ASN A 94 26.22 9.47 -4.18
C ASN A 94 25.20 9.79 -5.27
N GLU A 95 25.70 10.10 -6.47
CA GLU A 95 24.87 10.49 -7.63
C GLU A 95 23.92 9.38 -8.08
N ASP A 96 24.22 8.11 -7.77
CA ASP A 96 23.36 6.98 -8.09
C ASP A 96 22.08 6.98 -7.26
N ILE A 97 22.12 7.56 -6.07
CA ILE A 97 20.99 7.65 -5.14
C ILE A 97 20.38 9.05 -5.17
N CYS A 98 21.21 10.08 -5.26
CA CYS A 98 20.83 11.48 -5.15
C CYS A 98 20.54 12.08 -6.54
N HIS A 99 19.40 11.71 -7.14
CA HIS A 99 18.89 12.36 -8.35
C HIS A 99 17.39 12.64 -8.23
N VAL A 100 16.93 13.70 -8.89
CA VAL A 100 15.53 14.12 -8.85
C VAL A 100 14.63 13.01 -9.41
N GLY A 101 13.57 12.69 -8.66
CA GLY A 101 12.61 11.63 -8.98
C GLY A 101 12.99 10.25 -8.44
N ASN A 102 14.15 10.11 -7.79
CA ASN A 102 14.52 8.86 -7.17
C ASN A 102 13.80 8.66 -5.83
N GLU A 103 13.41 7.42 -5.56
CA GLU A 103 12.81 7.01 -4.29
C GLU A 103 13.91 6.44 -3.38
N VAL A 104 14.08 7.04 -2.22
CA VAL A 104 15.11 6.66 -1.25
C VAL A 104 14.45 6.16 0.02
N PRO A 105 14.74 4.92 0.45
CA PRO A 105 14.27 4.42 1.73
C PRO A 105 15.02 5.12 2.87
N MET A 106 14.26 5.71 3.77
CA MET A 106 14.78 6.38 4.98
C MET A 106 14.05 5.87 6.22
N MET A 107 14.46 6.33 7.38
CA MET A 107 13.78 6.08 8.64
C MET A 107 13.42 7.42 9.30
N ASP A 108 12.23 7.45 9.89
CA ASP A 108 11.85 8.59 10.73
C ASP A 108 12.58 8.56 12.10
N THR A 109 12.35 9.58 12.91
CA THR A 109 12.93 9.69 14.26
C THR A 109 12.48 8.58 15.20
N ASP A 110 11.37 7.91 14.89
CA ASP A 110 10.80 6.82 15.68
C ASP A 110 11.26 5.43 15.17
N GLY A 111 12.06 5.40 14.10
CA GLY A 111 12.63 4.19 13.52
C GLY A 111 11.71 3.48 12.53
N ASN A 112 10.63 4.14 12.07
CA ASN A 112 9.77 3.56 11.06
C ASN A 112 10.35 3.81 9.66
N PRO A 113 10.29 2.81 8.77
CA PRO A 113 10.75 2.99 7.40
C PRO A 113 9.78 3.90 6.63
N LEU A 114 10.34 4.91 5.99
CA LEU A 114 9.64 5.83 5.09
C LEU A 114 10.36 5.84 3.74
N ASN A 115 9.60 5.91 2.68
CA ASN A 115 10.15 6.15 1.35
C ASN A 115 9.97 7.62 0.99
N GLY A 116 11.06 8.31 0.68
CA GLY A 116 11.05 9.69 0.24
C GLY A 116 11.43 9.80 -1.21
N VAL A 117 10.73 10.62 -1.98
CA VAL A 117 11.05 10.95 -3.36
C VAL A 117 11.81 12.26 -3.40
N ILE A 118 12.95 12.28 -4.08
CA ILE A 118 13.75 13.48 -4.25
C ILE A 118 13.06 14.42 -5.24
N ASN A 119 12.63 15.59 -4.77
CA ASN A 119 12.00 16.61 -5.60
C ASN A 119 13.00 17.65 -6.13
N GLU A 120 13.96 18.04 -5.31
CA GLU A 120 14.95 19.06 -5.66
C GLU A 120 16.25 18.80 -4.91
N ILE A 121 17.37 19.10 -5.54
CA ILE A 121 18.71 18.98 -4.97
C ILE A 121 19.38 20.36 -5.01
N THR A 122 19.84 20.82 -3.86
CA THR A 122 20.62 22.06 -3.72
C THR A 122 22.00 21.73 -3.13
N ASP A 123 22.88 22.70 -3.08
CA ASP A 123 24.24 22.51 -2.55
C ASP A 123 24.28 22.20 -1.03
N THR A 124 23.19 22.47 -0.32
CA THR A 124 23.13 22.35 1.15
C THR A 124 22.09 21.35 1.64
N PHE A 125 21.03 21.16 0.89
CA PHE A 125 19.94 20.24 1.25
C PHE A 125 19.33 19.58 0.01
N VAL A 126 18.70 18.46 0.24
CA VAL A 126 17.87 17.71 -0.72
C VAL A 126 16.43 17.80 -0.24
N LYS A 127 15.56 18.37 -1.05
CA LYS A 127 14.12 18.44 -0.76
C LYS A 127 13.47 17.09 -1.08
N MET A 128 12.99 16.43 -0.05
CA MET A 128 12.37 15.12 -0.16
C MET A 128 10.88 15.19 0.16
N ASP A 129 10.11 14.47 -0.63
CA ASP A 129 8.67 14.31 -0.46
C ASP A 129 8.39 12.91 0.11
N PHE A 130 7.89 12.88 1.34
CA PHE A 130 7.51 11.66 2.04
C PHE A 130 6.01 11.34 1.94
N ASN A 131 5.28 12.07 1.10
CA ASN A 131 3.90 11.73 0.81
C ASN A 131 3.82 10.40 0.06
N HIS A 132 2.71 9.68 0.27
CA HIS A 132 2.44 8.50 -0.53
C HIS A 132 2.41 8.87 -2.03
N PRO A 133 2.97 8.05 -2.93
CA PRO A 133 3.02 8.35 -4.37
C PRO A 133 1.65 8.68 -4.99
N MET A 134 0.58 8.13 -4.40
CA MET A 134 -0.80 8.38 -4.83
C MET A 134 -1.55 9.38 -3.95
N ALA A 135 -0.86 10.05 -3.00
CA ALA A 135 -1.47 11.09 -2.18
C ALA A 135 -1.85 12.32 -3.03
N GLY A 136 -3.02 12.88 -2.76
CA GLY A 136 -3.54 14.01 -3.52
C GLY A 136 -4.12 13.66 -4.89
N LEU A 137 -4.11 12.37 -5.27
CA LEU A 137 -4.69 11.91 -6.52
C LEU A 137 -6.07 11.30 -6.26
N ASP A 138 -7.04 11.69 -7.06
CA ASP A 138 -8.29 10.96 -7.16
C ASP A 138 -8.02 9.66 -7.93
N LEU A 139 -8.60 8.57 -7.48
CA LEU A 139 -8.34 7.24 -8.02
C LEU A 139 -9.61 6.63 -8.61
N PHE A 140 -9.59 6.34 -9.88
CA PHE A 140 -10.67 5.65 -10.56
C PHE A 140 -10.37 4.15 -10.63
N PHE A 141 -11.23 3.36 -10.01
CA PHE A 141 -11.18 1.92 -10.04
C PHE A 141 -12.26 1.38 -10.98
N LYS A 142 -11.86 0.55 -11.90
CA LYS A 142 -12.75 -0.19 -12.78
C LYS A 142 -12.30 -1.64 -12.80
N GLY A 143 -13.21 -2.55 -12.50
CA GLY A 143 -12.83 -3.95 -12.42
C GLY A 143 -14.02 -4.89 -12.39
N LYS A 144 -13.72 -6.14 -12.06
CA LYS A 144 -14.70 -7.23 -12.00
C LYS A 144 -14.32 -8.20 -10.89
N ILE A 145 -15.32 -8.68 -10.18
CA ILE A 145 -15.15 -9.77 -9.23
C ILE A 145 -15.07 -11.08 -10.01
N THR A 146 -13.95 -11.77 -9.88
CA THR A 146 -13.72 -13.04 -10.60
C THR A 146 -14.12 -14.25 -9.79
N ASP A 147 -13.98 -14.17 -8.46
CA ASP A 147 -14.37 -15.27 -7.58
C ASP A 147 -14.73 -14.76 -6.18
N VAL A 148 -15.71 -15.41 -5.56
CA VAL A 148 -16.08 -15.21 -4.15
C VAL A 148 -16.32 -16.57 -3.52
N ARG A 149 -15.56 -16.89 -2.48
CA ARG A 149 -15.68 -18.15 -1.73
C ARG A 149 -15.52 -17.92 -0.22
N ASP A 150 -15.83 -18.92 0.57
CA ASP A 150 -15.52 -18.87 1.98
C ASP A 150 -14.00 -18.86 2.19
N ALA A 151 -13.53 -17.97 3.05
CA ALA A 151 -12.13 -17.97 3.44
C ALA A 151 -11.84 -19.16 4.36
N THR A 152 -10.70 -19.80 4.17
CA THR A 152 -10.30 -20.89 5.06
C THR A 152 -9.81 -20.32 6.41
N PRO A 153 -9.91 -21.10 7.50
CA PRO A 153 -9.39 -20.66 8.80
C PRO A 153 -7.91 -20.27 8.76
N GLU A 154 -7.14 -20.90 7.88
CA GLU A 154 -5.72 -20.61 7.67
C GLU A 154 -5.50 -19.25 7.00
N GLU A 155 -6.33 -18.91 6.02
CA GLU A 155 -6.30 -17.61 5.35
C GLU A 155 -6.68 -16.47 6.29
N ILE A 156 -7.66 -16.70 7.16
CA ILE A 156 -8.08 -15.75 8.20
C ILE A 156 -6.99 -15.62 9.28
N SER A 157 -6.38 -16.73 9.70
CA SER A 157 -5.32 -16.73 10.69
C SER A 157 -4.06 -16.03 10.19
N GLY A 158 -3.71 -16.24 8.91
CA GLY A 158 -2.55 -15.60 8.28
C GLY A 158 -2.64 -14.05 8.24
N ILE A 159 -3.85 -13.51 8.32
CA ILE A 159 -4.06 -12.06 8.39
C ILE A 159 -3.74 -11.52 9.80
N ASN A 160 -4.01 -12.30 10.84
CA ASN A 160 -3.74 -11.93 12.22
C ASN A 160 -2.27 -12.09 12.63
N HIS A 161 -1.45 -12.79 11.85
CA HIS A 161 -0.03 -12.99 12.10
C HIS A 161 0.89 -11.96 11.42
N SER A 162 0.40 -10.77 11.10
CA SER A 162 1.26 -9.63 10.86
C SER A 162 1.71 -9.02 12.20
N CYS A 163 2.14 -9.86 13.12
CA CYS A 163 2.92 -9.41 14.26
C CYS A 163 4.36 -9.24 13.79
N SER A 164 4.71 -8.02 13.41
CA SER A 164 6.06 -7.52 13.42
C SER A 164 6.68 -7.85 14.77
N SER A 165 7.89 -8.42 14.71
CA SER A 165 8.77 -8.61 15.85
C SER A 165 8.71 -9.97 16.56
N CYS A 166 9.31 -10.96 15.91
CA CYS A 166 10.15 -11.88 16.65
C CYS A 166 11.60 -11.52 16.40
N GLY A 167 12.07 -10.56 17.18
CA GLY A 167 13.49 -10.33 17.37
C GLY A 167 14.13 -11.63 17.84
N SER A 168 15.20 -12.00 17.16
CA SER A 168 16.09 -13.08 17.51
C SER A 168 16.49 -13.03 18.98
N ASN A 169 16.03 -13.96 19.78
CA ASN A 169 16.79 -14.42 20.93
C ASN A 169 16.65 -15.94 21.03
N ARG A 170 17.79 -16.56 20.85
CA ARG A 170 18.03 -17.96 21.11
C ARG A 170 17.85 -18.24 22.60
N ASP A 171 17.45 -19.46 22.85
CA ASP A 171 17.40 -20.12 24.16
C ASP A 171 16.25 -19.69 25.08
N ILE A 172 15.18 -20.45 25.03
CA ILE A 172 14.63 -21.20 26.19
C ILE A 172 13.47 -22.05 25.63
N GLY A 173 13.56 -23.36 25.89
CA GLY A 173 12.59 -24.35 25.47
C GLY A 173 11.20 -24.11 26.06
N CYS A 174 10.20 -24.14 25.21
CA CYS A 174 8.80 -24.27 25.62
C CYS A 174 8.39 -25.73 25.57
N GLY A 175 8.64 -26.41 26.68
CA GLY A 175 7.87 -27.58 27.06
C GLY A 175 6.69 -27.09 27.90
N GLY A 176 5.48 -27.32 27.43
CA GLY A 176 4.26 -26.98 28.18
C GLY A 176 3.06 -27.56 27.48
N ALA A 177 2.66 -28.75 27.93
CA ALA A 177 1.47 -29.46 27.50
C ALA A 177 0.21 -28.62 27.65
N CYS A 178 -0.61 -28.61 26.64
CA CYS A 178 -2.03 -28.27 26.77
C CYS A 178 -2.81 -29.50 27.17
N ASN A 179 -3.47 -29.37 28.30
CA ASN A 179 -4.51 -30.28 28.73
C ASN A 179 -5.84 -29.58 28.47
#